data_1fa984258065e7d7ac5d64e283ff29e8
#
_entry.id   1fa984258065e7d7ac5d64e283ff29e8
#
_cell.length_a   1.000
_cell.length_b   1.000
_cell.length_c   1.000
_cell.angle_alpha   90.00
_cell.angle_beta   90.00
_cell.angle_gamma   90.00
#
_symmetry.space_group_name_H-M   'P 1'
#
loop_
_entity.id
_entity.type
_entity.pdbx_description
1 polymer ?
#
loop_
_entity_poly.entity_id
_entity_poly.type
_entity_poly.pdbx_seq_one_letter_code
_entity_poly.pdbx_strand_id
1 'polypeptide(L)'
;MKYLITENRLVDIVDRYLEDTVGKLRKYPLDHINARDDDFELVDKNKDTVFRYFDYEVGVEENLYIQMLSLFNLKHKEIADIIEKWFSMNFPELVVLNVHPIIE
;
A
#
# COMPACT_ATOMS: atom_id res chain seq x y z
N MET A 1 5.18 -28.08 -6.23
CA MET A 1 3.98 -27.99 -5.38
C MET A 1 3.57 -26.53 -5.23
N LYS A 2 2.37 -26.20 -5.65
CA LYS A 2 1.86 -24.85 -5.48
C LYS A 2 1.22 -24.70 -4.10
N TYR A 3 1.70 -23.75 -3.33
CA TYR A 3 1.03 -23.36 -2.11
C TYR A 3 -0.02 -22.31 -2.46
N LEU A 4 -1.28 -22.67 -2.19
CA LEU A 4 -2.36 -21.69 -2.31
C LEU A 4 -2.36 -20.85 -1.04
N ILE A 5 -1.84 -19.61 -1.15
CA ILE A 5 -1.93 -18.67 -0.07
C ILE A 5 -3.25 -17.93 -0.24
N THR A 6 -4.12 -17.99 0.76
CA THR A 6 -5.38 -17.25 0.73
C THR A 6 -5.11 -15.75 0.78
N GLU A 7 -6.02 -14.94 0.25
CA GLU A 7 -5.91 -13.49 0.28
C GLU A 7 -5.64 -12.94 1.69
N ASN A 8 -6.35 -13.48 2.70
CA ASN A 8 -6.18 -13.05 4.08
C ASN A 8 -4.77 -13.32 4.59
N ARG A 9 -4.20 -14.46 4.22
CA ARG A 9 -2.83 -14.79 4.60
C ARG A 9 -1.81 -13.92 3.91
N LEU A 10 -2.05 -13.57 2.64
CA LEU A 10 -1.18 -12.64 1.91
C LEU A 10 -1.19 -11.25 2.55
N VAL A 11 -2.35 -10.77 2.98
CA VAL A 11 -2.45 -9.48 3.68
C VAL A 11 -1.63 -9.51 4.97
N ASP A 12 -1.71 -10.59 5.75
CA ASP A 12 -0.91 -10.74 6.97
C ASP A 12 0.59 -10.74 6.68
N ILE A 13 1.01 -11.42 5.61
CA ILE A 13 2.41 -11.45 5.19
C ILE A 13 2.89 -10.07 4.78
N VAL A 14 2.08 -9.35 4.00
CA VAL A 14 2.40 -7.98 3.57
C VAL A 14 2.49 -7.05 4.76
N ASP A 15 1.56 -7.15 5.71
CA ASP A 15 1.57 -6.33 6.92
C ASP A 15 2.85 -6.55 7.72
N ARG A 16 3.26 -7.78 7.94
CA ARG A 16 4.53 -8.11 8.60
C ARG A 16 5.72 -7.58 7.83
N TYR A 17 5.70 -7.76 6.52
CA TYR A 17 6.78 -7.27 5.66
C TYR A 17 6.94 -5.76 5.78
N LEU A 18 5.82 -5.02 5.79
CA LEU A 18 5.85 -3.57 5.95
C LEU A 18 6.37 -3.16 7.32
N GLU A 19 5.93 -3.82 8.39
CA GLU A 19 6.41 -3.54 9.73
C GLU A 19 7.91 -3.80 9.87
N ASP A 20 8.39 -4.92 9.32
CA ASP A 20 9.79 -5.33 9.43
C ASP A 20 10.72 -4.50 8.56
N THR A 21 10.22 -4.08 7.38
CA THR A 21 11.06 -3.42 6.37
C THR A 21 11.07 -1.91 6.53
N VAL A 22 9.90 -1.30 6.75
CA VAL A 22 9.77 0.17 6.80
C VAL A 22 9.40 0.69 8.18
N GLY A 23 9.18 -0.20 9.12
CA GLY A 23 8.79 0.15 10.46
C GLY A 23 7.34 0.61 10.56
N LYS A 24 7.01 1.30 11.66
CA LYS A 24 5.65 1.77 11.88
C LYS A 24 5.35 2.98 11.01
N LEU A 25 4.36 2.85 10.14
CA LEU A 25 3.97 3.92 9.26
C LEU A 25 3.20 5.02 10.02
N ARG A 26 3.43 6.27 9.63
CA ARG A 26 2.74 7.42 10.18
C ARG A 26 1.86 8.05 9.11
N LYS A 27 0.67 8.49 9.52
CA LYS A 27 -0.30 9.13 8.63
C LYS A 27 -0.13 10.65 8.68
N TYR A 28 0.04 11.27 7.51
CA TYR A 28 0.10 12.72 7.37
C TYR A 28 -0.91 13.19 6.34
N PRO A 29 -1.60 14.32 6.59
CA PRO A 29 -2.46 14.91 5.55
C PRO A 29 -1.65 15.20 4.29
N LEU A 30 -2.28 14.98 3.14
CA LEU A 30 -1.64 15.25 1.87
C LEU A 30 -1.62 16.77 1.62
N ASP A 31 -0.43 17.32 1.46
CA ASP A 31 -0.23 18.74 1.16
C ASP A 31 -0.23 18.94 -0.35
N HIS A 32 -1.44 19.10 -0.90
CA HIS A 32 -1.64 19.27 -2.34
C HIS A 32 -2.86 20.15 -2.56
N ILE A 33 -2.80 21.06 -3.55
CA ILE A 33 -3.86 22.04 -3.81
C ILE A 33 -5.22 21.39 -4.09
N ASN A 34 -5.24 20.21 -4.68
CA ASN A 34 -6.47 19.47 -4.98
C ASN A 34 -6.77 18.34 -4.00
N ALA A 35 -6.04 18.28 -2.88
CA ALA A 35 -6.24 17.24 -1.88
C ALA A 35 -7.56 17.45 -1.13
N ARG A 36 -8.24 16.35 -0.84
CA ARG A 36 -9.43 16.32 -0.01
C ARG A 36 -9.03 16.13 1.45
N ASP A 37 -9.97 16.37 2.37
CA ASP A 37 -9.70 16.21 3.80
C ASP A 37 -9.29 14.78 4.18
N ASP A 38 -9.76 13.79 3.43
CA ASP A 38 -9.44 12.38 3.66
C ASP A 38 -8.22 11.89 2.87
N ASP A 39 -7.64 12.71 2.00
CA ASP A 39 -6.41 12.36 1.30
C ASP A 39 -5.20 12.47 2.25
N PHE A 40 -4.31 11.49 2.17
CA PHE A 40 -3.18 11.42 3.09
C PHE A 40 -2.04 10.60 2.49
N GLU A 41 -0.90 10.63 3.18
CA GLU A 41 0.22 9.74 2.87
C GLU A 41 0.65 9.00 4.13
N LEU A 42 1.14 7.78 3.94
CA LEU A 42 1.76 6.99 4.98
C LEU A 42 3.26 7.00 4.76
N VAL A 43 3.99 7.45 5.78
CA VAL A 43 5.43 7.62 5.70
C VAL A 43 6.13 6.70 6.69
N ASP A 44 7.36 6.33 6.36
CA ASP A 44 8.19 5.51 7.24
C ASP A 44 8.91 6.37 8.30
N LYS A 45 9.77 5.76 9.09
CA LYS A 45 10.53 6.43 10.14
C LYS A 45 11.48 7.50 9.60
N ASN A 46 11.84 7.43 8.32
CA ASN A 46 12.71 8.41 7.65
C ASN A 46 11.91 9.51 6.96
N LYS A 47 10.58 9.51 7.12
CA LYS A 47 9.64 10.43 6.48
C LYS A 47 9.53 10.24 4.96
N ASP A 48 9.94 9.09 4.45
CA ASP A 48 9.75 8.74 3.05
C ASP A 48 8.35 8.18 2.82
N THR A 49 7.67 8.61 1.77
CA THR A 49 6.32 8.18 1.45
C THR A 49 6.33 6.71 1.01
N VAL A 50 5.54 5.89 1.70
CA VAL A 50 5.36 4.47 1.35
C VAL A 50 4.07 4.28 0.57
N PHE A 51 2.98 4.88 1.04
CA PHE A 51 1.69 4.88 0.36
C PHE A 51 1.14 6.30 0.30
N ARG A 52 0.42 6.60 -0.81
CA ARG A 52 -0.27 7.88 -0.96
C ARG A 52 -1.71 7.60 -1.34
N TYR A 53 -2.66 8.11 -0.55
CA TYR A 53 -4.08 8.04 -0.88
C TYR A 53 -4.51 9.40 -1.42
N PHE A 54 -4.86 9.43 -2.70
CA PHE A 54 -5.26 10.66 -3.38
C PHE A 54 -6.32 10.33 -4.44
N ASP A 55 -7.44 11.04 -4.38
CA ASP A 55 -8.52 10.92 -5.38
C ASP A 55 -8.98 9.46 -5.56
N TYR A 56 -9.21 8.77 -4.44
CA TYR A 56 -9.65 7.36 -4.38
C TYR A 56 -8.65 6.36 -4.96
N GLU A 57 -7.42 6.78 -5.18
CA GLU A 57 -6.36 5.92 -5.68
C GLU A 57 -5.25 5.77 -4.64
N VAL A 58 -4.66 4.58 -4.58
CA VAL A 58 -3.52 4.31 -3.72
C VAL A 58 -2.26 4.22 -4.57
N GLY A 59 -1.31 5.13 -4.32
CA GLY A 59 0.02 5.06 -4.88
C GLY A 59 0.94 4.28 -3.94
N VAL A 60 1.72 3.36 -4.47
CA VAL A 60 2.69 2.56 -3.73
C VAL A 60 4.09 3.00 -4.13
N GLU A 61 4.97 3.22 -3.13
CA GLU A 61 6.36 3.57 -3.40
C GLU A 61 6.99 2.55 -4.37
N GLU A 62 7.70 3.05 -5.38
CA GLU A 62 8.17 2.23 -6.51
C GLU A 62 9.04 1.05 -6.09
N ASN A 63 10.01 1.28 -5.21
CA ASN A 63 10.91 0.21 -4.76
C ASN A 63 10.16 -0.86 -3.98
N LEU A 64 9.24 -0.45 -3.13
CA LEU A 64 8.37 -1.37 -2.39
C LEU A 64 7.52 -2.20 -3.36
N TYR A 65 6.95 -1.54 -4.37
CA TYR A 65 6.14 -2.20 -5.39
C TYR A 65 6.96 -3.28 -6.12
N ILE A 66 8.17 -2.92 -6.57
CA ILE A 66 9.07 -3.85 -7.27
C ILE A 66 9.46 -5.01 -6.36
N GLN A 67 9.77 -4.73 -5.09
CA GLN A 67 10.10 -5.78 -4.12
C GLN A 67 8.95 -6.76 -3.91
N MET A 68 7.72 -6.26 -3.84
CA MET A 68 6.55 -7.12 -3.70
C MET A 68 6.35 -8.02 -4.91
N LEU A 69 6.54 -7.48 -6.11
CA LEU A 69 6.49 -8.30 -7.33
C LEU A 69 7.51 -9.43 -7.28
N SER A 70 8.72 -9.11 -6.86
CA SER A 70 9.85 -10.03 -6.88
C SER A 70 9.79 -11.05 -5.74
N LEU A 71 9.59 -10.58 -4.49
CA LEU A 71 9.62 -11.44 -3.31
C LEU A 71 8.45 -12.43 -3.26
N PHE A 72 7.28 -11.98 -3.66
CA PHE A 72 6.07 -12.80 -3.59
C PHE A 72 5.68 -13.38 -4.94
N ASN A 73 6.47 -13.13 -5.98
CA ASN A 73 6.20 -13.60 -7.34
C ASN A 73 4.77 -13.25 -7.78
N LEU A 74 4.38 -12.00 -7.55
CA LEU A 74 3.04 -11.52 -7.82
C LEU A 74 2.98 -10.72 -9.11
N LYS A 75 1.79 -10.70 -9.72
CA LYS A 75 1.48 -9.81 -10.84
C LYS A 75 0.90 -8.51 -10.32
N HIS A 76 0.89 -7.47 -11.16
CA HIS A 76 0.34 -6.16 -10.80
C HIS A 76 -1.08 -6.25 -10.21
N LYS A 77 -1.97 -7.00 -10.85
CA LYS A 77 -3.34 -7.15 -10.37
C LYS A 77 -3.41 -7.78 -8.98
N GLU A 78 -2.56 -8.76 -8.73
CA GLU A 78 -2.53 -9.42 -7.42
C GLU A 78 -2.05 -8.47 -6.33
N ILE A 79 -1.03 -7.66 -6.62
CA ILE A 79 -0.55 -6.64 -5.69
C ILE A 79 -1.63 -5.61 -5.43
N ALA A 80 -2.31 -5.14 -6.47
CA ALA A 80 -3.39 -4.18 -6.34
C ALA A 80 -4.49 -4.71 -5.42
N ASP A 81 -4.90 -5.96 -5.60
CA ASP A 81 -5.93 -6.60 -4.77
C ASP A 81 -5.48 -6.71 -3.31
N ILE A 82 -4.23 -7.06 -3.08
CA ILE A 82 -3.69 -7.19 -1.72
C ILE A 82 -3.62 -5.84 -1.02
N ILE A 83 -3.12 -4.82 -1.71
CA ILE A 83 -3.00 -3.47 -1.15
C ILE A 83 -4.38 -2.89 -0.87
N GLU A 84 -5.32 -3.06 -1.79
CA GLU A 84 -6.70 -2.63 -1.59
C GLU A 84 -7.30 -3.27 -0.33
N LYS A 85 -7.09 -4.56 -0.16
CA LYS A 85 -7.58 -5.29 1.02
C LYS A 85 -6.91 -4.81 2.30
N TRP A 86 -5.60 -4.58 2.26
CA TRP A 86 -4.87 -4.03 3.40
C TRP A 86 -5.42 -2.67 3.81
N PHE A 87 -5.69 -1.78 2.84
CA PHE A 87 -6.30 -0.48 3.12
C PHE A 87 -7.70 -0.63 3.68
N SER A 88 -8.51 -1.56 3.16
CA SER A 88 -9.86 -1.81 3.68
C SER A 88 -9.84 -2.28 5.13
N MET A 89 -8.85 -3.05 5.52
CA MET A 89 -8.71 -3.54 6.89
C MET A 89 -8.24 -2.44 7.85
N ASN A 90 -7.34 -1.57 7.40
CA ASN A 90 -6.76 -0.51 8.24
C ASN A 90 -7.56 0.79 8.19
N PHE A 91 -8.22 1.06 7.09
CA PHE A 91 -9.01 2.27 6.86
C PHE A 91 -10.36 1.89 6.22
N PRO A 92 -11.27 1.26 6.98
CA PRO A 92 -12.50 0.71 6.40
C PRO A 92 -13.45 1.76 5.83
N GLU A 93 -13.29 3.03 6.20
CA GLU A 93 -14.09 4.13 5.68
C GLU A 93 -13.67 4.59 4.29
N LEU A 94 -12.50 4.17 3.81
CA LEU A 94 -11.98 4.63 2.52
C LEU A 94 -12.48 3.80 1.36
N VAL A 95 -12.71 4.47 0.23
CA VAL A 95 -13.00 3.83 -1.05
C VAL A 95 -11.71 3.81 -1.86
N VAL A 96 -11.29 2.64 -2.32
CA VAL A 96 -10.10 2.48 -3.16
C VAL A 96 -10.54 2.02 -4.54
N LEU A 97 -10.35 2.86 -5.55
CA LEU A 97 -10.74 2.56 -6.93
C LEU A 97 -9.59 1.98 -7.75
N ASN A 98 -8.36 2.32 -7.40
CA ASN A 98 -7.19 1.86 -8.13
C ASN A 98 -5.96 1.83 -7.24
N VAL A 99 -5.02 0.95 -7.56
CA VAL A 99 -3.70 0.87 -6.91
C VAL A 99 -2.64 0.88 -8.01
N HIS A 100 -1.64 1.74 -7.86
CA HIS A 100 -0.58 1.87 -8.86
C HIS A 100 0.75 2.25 -8.19
N PRO A 101 1.89 1.96 -8.83
CA PRO A 101 3.17 2.44 -8.31
C PRO A 101 3.27 3.96 -8.49
N ILE A 102 3.94 4.61 -7.53
CA ILE A 102 4.25 6.03 -7.65
C ILE A 102 5.46 6.15 -8.57
N ILE A 103 5.27 6.77 -9.72
CA ILE A 103 6.34 7.01 -10.69
C ILE A 103 6.67 8.50 -10.65
N GLU A 104 7.89 8.81 -10.28
CA GLU A 104 8.40 10.19 -10.26
C GLU A 104 9.37 10.44 -11.39
#